data_7d9a46e8ace3e1eac87cb270084d34f8
#
_entry.id   7d9a46e8ace3e1eac87cb270084d34f8
#
_cell.length_a   1.000
_cell.length_b   1.000
_cell.length_c   1.000
_cell.angle_alpha   90.00
_cell.angle_beta   90.00
_cell.angle_gamma   90.00
#
_symmetry.space_group_name_H-M   'P 1'
#
loop_
_entity.id
_entity.type
_entity.pdbx_description
1 polymer ?
#
loop_
_entity_poly.entity_id
_entity_poly.type
_entity_poly.pdbx_seq_one_letter_code
_entity_poly.pdbx_strand_id
1 'polypeptide(L)'
;VILVRVLFQTVFLSLGQIWANKTRALLTALGIIIGVASVIAVIAGLGGLRSFVLKEFDTLGARKVYVWGWVPQELRATMSWGDARLTRYEAELILEHAEAIEMLTPTTSRRYDVRAGSVFRRGVQVIGIWPEWHTIEDRQVMLGRPFVSADDEEARQVCIVNETAIEELELPADPTGEFLLINRRRFLIVGVVETKEATIFQGGSDTNPAEILIPHQTAYTMNPYDWITITAQLRSTNEAEEARAQIRHVLRTHRGLGPDDPDTFRIEVLQRFIDQFNNLAAGITAVAGAVVSISLLVGGIGIMNIMLVSVSERTREIGLRKAVGARPGVILTQFLVEAVVLCTVGGLIGLAIGQGITVGLRHIPQMPLEGASIPAWAVALSFAFSSGVGVIFGMFPAIKAARLNPIDALRHE
;
A
#
# COMPACT_ATOMS: atom_id res chain seq x y z
N VAL A 1 44.73 17.24 12.60
CA VAL A 1 45.41 16.02 12.05
C VAL A 1 45.58 14.96 13.15
N ILE A 2 46.11 15.30 14.37
CA ILE A 2 46.38 14.35 15.48
C ILE A 2 45.08 13.68 15.97
N LEU A 3 44.00 14.41 16.12
CA LEU A 3 42.70 13.92 16.63
C LEU A 3 42.07 12.91 15.66
N VAL A 4 42.15 13.15 14.35
CA VAL A 4 41.66 12.26 13.31
C VAL A 4 42.45 10.94 13.27
N ARG A 5 43.79 11.04 13.44
CA ARG A 5 44.66 9.87 13.49
C ARG A 5 44.39 9.00 14.72
N VAL A 6 44.16 9.63 15.88
CA VAL A 6 43.79 8.92 17.12
C VAL A 6 42.43 8.23 16.96
N LEU A 7 41.43 8.90 16.39
CA LEU A 7 40.12 8.30 16.11
C LEU A 7 40.24 7.08 15.19
N PHE A 8 40.99 7.20 14.10
CA PHE A 8 41.17 6.09 13.13
C PHE A 8 41.88 4.87 13.78
N GLN A 9 42.92 5.14 14.57
CA GLN A 9 43.61 4.07 15.33
C GLN A 9 42.66 3.42 16.35
N THR A 10 41.83 4.19 17.03
CA THR A 10 40.87 3.68 18.04
C THR A 10 39.82 2.79 17.38
N VAL A 11 39.28 3.17 16.21
CA VAL A 11 38.35 2.34 15.41
C VAL A 11 38.96 1.01 15.02
N PHE A 12 40.21 1.02 14.55
CA PHE A 12 40.92 -0.21 14.14
C PHE A 12 41.19 -1.14 15.33
N LEU A 13 41.57 -0.57 16.49
CA LEU A 13 41.75 -1.32 17.74
C LEU A 13 40.42 -1.91 18.23
N SER A 14 39.32 -1.13 18.16
CA SER A 14 37.98 -1.61 18.54
C SER A 14 37.53 -2.78 17.67
N LEU A 15 37.74 -2.74 16.37
CA LEU A 15 37.44 -3.86 15.45
C LEU A 15 38.27 -5.13 15.80
N GLY A 16 39.55 -4.95 16.14
CA GLY A 16 40.40 -6.06 16.58
C GLY A 16 39.89 -6.71 17.87
N GLN A 17 39.38 -5.94 18.81
CA GLN A 17 38.83 -6.43 20.06
C GLN A 17 37.49 -7.16 19.90
N ILE A 18 36.62 -6.66 18.99
CA ILE A 18 35.38 -7.35 18.60
C ILE A 18 35.72 -8.74 18.03
N TRP A 19 36.77 -8.82 17.20
CA TRP A 19 37.20 -10.06 16.61
C TRP A 19 37.80 -11.05 17.63
N ALA A 20 38.51 -10.55 18.65
CA ALA A 20 39.09 -11.37 19.72
C ALA A 20 38.03 -11.97 20.66
N ASN A 21 36.88 -11.29 20.86
CA ASN A 21 35.80 -11.74 21.77
C ASN A 21 34.45 -11.83 21.05
N LYS A 22 34.37 -12.61 19.96
CA LYS A 22 33.24 -12.70 19.04
C LYS A 22 31.89 -13.02 19.72
N THR A 23 31.89 -13.97 20.66
CA THR A 23 30.65 -14.39 21.35
C THR A 23 30.09 -13.26 22.22
N ARG A 24 30.94 -12.55 22.95
CA ARG A 24 30.52 -11.42 23.80
C ARG A 24 30.02 -10.26 22.93
N ALA A 25 30.73 -9.92 21.86
CA ALA A 25 30.37 -8.87 20.93
C ALA A 25 29.05 -9.19 20.22
N LEU A 26 28.84 -10.45 19.79
CA LEU A 26 27.60 -10.87 19.14
C LEU A 26 26.41 -10.80 20.07
N LEU A 27 26.54 -11.32 21.31
CA LEU A 27 25.47 -11.30 22.30
C LEU A 27 25.07 -9.86 22.68
N THR A 28 26.05 -8.95 22.76
CA THR A 28 25.77 -7.52 23.02
C THR A 28 25.10 -6.80 21.87
N ALA A 29 25.59 -7.06 20.65
CA ALA A 29 25.05 -6.44 19.45
C ALA A 29 23.69 -7.04 19.06
N LEU A 30 23.30 -8.22 19.60
CA LEU A 30 22.10 -8.94 19.20
C LEU A 30 20.84 -8.10 19.32
N GLY A 31 20.68 -7.33 20.40
CA GLY A 31 19.54 -6.42 20.57
C GLY A 31 19.47 -5.33 19.50
N ILE A 32 20.62 -4.79 19.11
CA ILE A 32 20.71 -3.78 18.04
C ILE A 32 20.47 -4.43 16.68
N ILE A 33 21.05 -5.60 16.44
CA ILE A 33 20.89 -6.35 15.19
C ILE A 33 19.41 -6.65 14.95
N ILE A 34 18.73 -7.25 15.95
CA ILE A 34 17.30 -7.56 15.85
C ILE A 34 16.47 -6.29 15.70
N GLY A 35 16.75 -5.25 16.49
CA GLY A 35 16.04 -3.99 16.44
C GLY A 35 16.11 -3.35 15.04
N VAL A 36 17.32 -3.18 14.50
CA VAL A 36 17.53 -2.60 13.17
C VAL A 36 16.92 -3.47 12.08
N ALA A 37 17.14 -4.80 12.12
CA ALA A 37 16.59 -5.72 11.12
C ALA A 37 15.06 -5.68 11.09
N SER A 38 14.41 -5.64 12.27
CA SER A 38 12.95 -5.57 12.39
C SER A 38 12.39 -4.27 11.82
N VAL A 39 13.00 -3.10 12.13
CA VAL A 39 12.57 -1.81 11.57
C VAL A 39 12.66 -1.82 10.06
N ILE A 40 13.80 -2.24 9.53
CA ILE A 40 14.04 -2.30 8.08
C ILE A 40 13.01 -3.21 7.40
N ALA A 41 12.77 -4.41 7.96
CA ALA A 41 11.80 -5.36 7.41
C ALA A 41 10.36 -4.80 7.43
N VAL A 42 9.94 -4.14 8.52
CA VAL A 42 8.60 -3.53 8.62
C VAL A 42 8.44 -2.37 7.65
N ILE A 43 9.42 -1.46 7.58
CA ILE A 43 9.36 -0.31 6.66
C ILE A 43 9.32 -0.79 5.20
N ALA A 44 10.17 -1.76 4.85
CA ALA A 44 10.21 -2.31 3.49
C ALA A 44 8.93 -3.08 3.14
N GLY A 45 8.39 -3.89 4.07
CA GLY A 45 7.15 -4.63 3.88
C GLY A 45 5.95 -3.70 3.70
N LEU A 46 5.79 -2.69 4.56
CA LEU A 46 4.73 -1.68 4.43
C LEU A 46 4.89 -0.84 3.17
N GLY A 47 6.13 -0.50 2.78
CA GLY A 47 6.42 0.19 1.53
C GLY A 47 6.01 -0.63 0.31
N GLY A 48 6.29 -1.93 0.31
CA GLY A 48 5.88 -2.86 -0.73
C GLY A 48 4.36 -3.00 -0.82
N LEU A 49 3.71 -3.19 0.31
CA LEU A 49 2.24 -3.27 0.38
C LEU A 49 1.58 -1.97 -0.08
N ARG A 50 2.12 -0.82 0.32
CA ARG A 50 1.65 0.49 -0.16
C ARG A 50 1.78 0.62 -1.67
N SER A 51 2.93 0.26 -2.23
CA SER A 51 3.17 0.29 -3.68
C SER A 51 2.21 -0.60 -4.43
N PHE A 52 1.94 -1.79 -3.90
CA PHE A 52 0.95 -2.71 -4.46
C PHE A 52 -0.46 -2.13 -4.43
N VAL A 53 -0.91 -1.65 -3.26
CA VAL A 53 -2.24 -1.03 -3.11
C VAL A 53 -2.40 0.16 -4.05
N LEU A 54 -1.38 1.04 -4.15
CA LEU A 54 -1.44 2.18 -5.05
C LEU A 54 -1.48 1.75 -6.52
N LYS A 55 -0.72 0.72 -6.91
CA LYS A 55 -0.75 0.19 -8.28
C LYS A 55 -2.13 -0.39 -8.63
N GLU A 56 -2.75 -1.13 -7.71
CA GLU A 56 -4.13 -1.62 -7.87
C GLU A 56 -5.13 -0.47 -7.99
N PHE A 57 -4.96 0.59 -7.18
CA PHE A 57 -5.81 1.78 -7.26
C PHE A 57 -5.55 2.62 -8.51
N ASP A 58 -4.33 2.70 -9.02
CA ASP A 58 -4.04 3.35 -10.30
C ASP A 58 -4.75 2.61 -11.46
N THR A 59 -4.76 1.27 -11.40
CA THR A 59 -5.49 0.43 -12.35
C THR A 59 -7.01 0.63 -12.25
N LEU A 60 -7.52 0.87 -11.04
CA LEU A 60 -8.94 1.20 -10.78
C LEU A 60 -9.29 2.67 -11.09
N GLY A 61 -8.28 3.55 -11.21
CA GLY A 61 -8.43 4.99 -11.45
C GLY A 61 -8.66 5.78 -10.16
N ALA A 62 -7.62 6.44 -9.67
CA ALA A 62 -7.64 7.23 -8.42
C ALA A 62 -8.69 8.36 -8.40
N ARG A 63 -9.16 8.78 -9.59
CA ARG A 63 -10.18 9.84 -9.75
C ARG A 63 -11.62 9.32 -9.82
N LYS A 64 -11.87 8.05 -9.49
CA LYS A 64 -13.20 7.45 -9.59
C LYS A 64 -13.99 7.62 -8.30
N VAL A 65 -15.27 7.87 -8.49
CA VAL A 65 -16.32 7.87 -7.46
C VAL A 65 -17.37 6.85 -7.86
N TYR A 66 -17.70 5.97 -6.93
CA TYR A 66 -18.76 4.99 -7.12
C TYR A 66 -19.98 5.39 -6.31
N VAL A 67 -21.14 5.38 -6.94
CA VAL A 67 -22.42 5.66 -6.28
C VAL A 67 -23.38 4.52 -6.55
N TRP A 68 -23.99 4.01 -5.49
CA TRP A 68 -25.01 2.96 -5.59
C TRP A 68 -26.10 3.14 -4.54
N GLY A 69 -27.24 2.56 -4.82
CA GLY A 69 -28.36 2.58 -3.88
C GLY A 69 -28.04 1.80 -2.61
N TRP A 70 -28.53 2.24 -1.48
CA TRP A 70 -28.31 1.62 -0.18
C TRP A 70 -29.54 1.77 0.71
N VAL A 71 -29.92 0.68 1.41
CA VAL A 71 -30.97 0.74 2.44
C VAL A 71 -30.31 0.84 3.80
N PRO A 72 -30.41 2.00 4.48
CA PRO A 72 -29.92 2.19 5.84
C PRO A 72 -30.53 1.19 6.82
N GLN A 73 -29.80 0.89 7.90
CA GLN A 73 -30.23 -0.11 8.88
C GLN A 73 -31.56 0.28 9.52
N GLU A 74 -31.78 1.57 9.72
CA GLU A 74 -32.98 2.15 10.31
C GLU A 74 -34.22 1.97 9.43
N LEU A 75 -34.06 1.93 8.13
CA LEU A 75 -35.14 1.84 7.14
C LEU A 75 -35.39 0.41 6.61
N ARG A 76 -34.62 -0.59 7.03
CA ARG A 76 -34.73 -1.97 6.51
C ARG A 76 -36.10 -2.61 6.74
N ALA A 77 -36.84 -2.16 7.76
CA ALA A 77 -38.19 -2.65 8.05
C ALA A 77 -39.27 -2.05 7.14
N THR A 78 -39.04 -0.87 6.56
CA THR A 78 -40.02 -0.07 5.84
C THR A 78 -39.69 0.18 4.38
N MET A 79 -38.39 0.06 3.98
CA MET A 79 -37.93 0.37 2.65
C MET A 79 -37.42 -0.91 1.95
N SER A 80 -37.87 -1.13 0.73
CA SER A 80 -37.35 -2.20 -0.12
C SER A 80 -36.01 -1.82 -0.73
N TRP A 81 -35.16 -2.81 -1.00
CA TRP A 81 -33.94 -2.60 -1.80
C TRP A 81 -34.25 -2.02 -3.18
N GLY A 82 -35.42 -2.36 -3.75
CA GLY A 82 -35.87 -1.82 -5.03
C GLY A 82 -36.05 -0.29 -5.00
N ASP A 83 -36.49 0.25 -3.87
CA ASP A 83 -36.75 1.69 -3.71
C ASP A 83 -35.47 2.51 -3.55
N ALA A 84 -34.38 1.86 -3.10
CA ALA A 84 -33.06 2.47 -2.97
C ALA A 84 -32.26 2.50 -4.28
N ARG A 85 -32.72 1.79 -5.34
CA ARG A 85 -32.00 1.75 -6.62
C ARG A 85 -31.79 3.15 -7.18
N LEU A 86 -30.64 3.35 -7.81
CA LEU A 86 -30.38 4.54 -8.61
C LEU A 86 -31.11 4.44 -9.95
N THR A 87 -31.42 5.58 -10.50
CA THR A 87 -32.05 5.74 -11.80
C THR A 87 -31.12 6.39 -12.79
N ARG A 88 -31.36 6.20 -14.09
CA ARG A 88 -30.67 6.95 -15.16
C ARG A 88 -30.81 8.46 -14.98
N TYR A 89 -32.00 8.91 -14.59
CA TYR A 89 -32.27 10.32 -14.37
C TYR A 89 -31.44 10.91 -13.23
N GLU A 90 -31.18 10.17 -12.17
CA GLU A 90 -30.27 10.59 -11.09
C GLU A 90 -28.81 10.69 -11.58
N ALA A 91 -28.39 9.84 -12.52
CA ALA A 91 -27.06 9.99 -13.15
C ALA A 91 -26.99 11.28 -13.99
N GLU A 92 -28.01 11.59 -14.77
CA GLU A 92 -28.12 12.82 -15.55
C GLU A 92 -28.11 14.07 -14.65
N LEU A 93 -28.85 14.06 -13.54
CA LEU A 93 -28.85 15.14 -12.55
C LEU A 93 -27.47 15.35 -11.89
N ILE A 94 -26.77 14.27 -11.57
CA ILE A 94 -25.41 14.38 -11.02
C ILE A 94 -24.48 15.05 -12.04
N LEU A 95 -24.53 14.64 -13.31
CA LEU A 95 -23.70 15.21 -14.37
C LEU A 95 -24.00 16.70 -14.59
N GLU A 96 -25.26 17.11 -14.48
CA GLU A 96 -25.68 18.49 -14.70
C GLU A 96 -25.32 19.44 -13.53
N HIS A 97 -25.36 18.93 -12.27
CA HIS A 97 -25.28 19.79 -11.09
C HIS A 97 -24.03 19.59 -10.23
N ALA A 98 -23.21 18.55 -10.48
CA ALA A 98 -22.00 18.31 -9.73
C ALA A 98 -20.77 18.76 -10.55
N GLU A 99 -20.35 20.02 -10.36
CA GLU A 99 -19.24 20.65 -11.12
C GLU A 99 -17.89 19.92 -10.95
N ALA A 100 -17.66 19.26 -9.81
CA ALA A 100 -16.45 18.50 -9.53
C ALA A 100 -16.37 17.19 -10.35
N ILE A 101 -17.47 16.78 -11.02
CA ILE A 101 -17.52 15.61 -11.90
C ILE A 101 -17.19 16.04 -13.34
N GLU A 102 -16.23 15.35 -13.94
CA GLU A 102 -15.83 15.54 -15.34
C GLU A 102 -16.74 14.77 -16.30
N MET A 103 -16.97 13.49 -15.97
CA MET A 103 -17.82 12.58 -16.72
C MET A 103 -18.33 11.47 -15.83
N LEU A 104 -19.40 10.80 -16.21
CA LEU A 104 -19.92 9.64 -15.49
C LEU A 104 -20.59 8.64 -16.45
N THR A 105 -20.79 7.44 -15.97
CA THR A 105 -21.55 6.39 -16.63
C THR A 105 -22.39 5.62 -15.63
N PRO A 106 -23.69 5.47 -15.85
CA PRO A 106 -24.47 4.44 -15.17
C PRO A 106 -24.07 3.08 -15.73
N THR A 107 -23.88 2.11 -14.87
CA THR A 107 -23.58 0.73 -15.25
C THR A 107 -24.61 -0.21 -14.65
N THR A 108 -25.06 -1.16 -15.46
CA THR A 108 -25.86 -2.30 -15.02
C THR A 108 -25.11 -3.57 -15.37
N SER A 109 -25.16 -4.58 -14.53
CA SER A 109 -24.51 -5.86 -14.78
C SER A 109 -25.46 -7.00 -14.48
N ARG A 110 -25.65 -7.87 -15.47
CA ARG A 110 -26.47 -9.07 -15.35
C ARG A 110 -25.90 -10.23 -16.14
N ARG A 111 -26.10 -11.42 -15.67
CA ARG A 111 -25.71 -12.64 -16.40
C ARG A 111 -26.86 -13.10 -17.28
N TYR A 112 -26.57 -13.29 -18.57
CA TYR A 112 -27.50 -13.81 -19.55
C TYR A 112 -26.94 -15.02 -20.27
N ASP A 113 -27.84 -15.84 -20.81
CA ASP A 113 -27.48 -16.92 -21.75
C ASP A 113 -27.21 -16.28 -23.12
N VAL A 114 -26.07 -16.64 -23.70
CA VAL A 114 -25.59 -16.12 -24.97
C VAL A 114 -25.36 -17.23 -25.96
N ARG A 115 -25.74 -17.01 -27.23
CA ARG A 115 -25.48 -17.92 -28.34
C ARG A 115 -24.80 -17.19 -29.49
N ALA A 116 -23.70 -17.78 -29.97
CA ALA A 116 -23.00 -17.40 -31.19
C ALA A 116 -23.07 -18.58 -32.18
N GLY A 117 -23.84 -18.45 -33.25
CA GLY A 117 -24.04 -19.58 -34.18
C GLY A 117 -24.50 -20.85 -33.46
N SER A 118 -23.67 -21.91 -33.46
CA SER A 118 -23.90 -23.19 -32.78
C SER A 118 -23.45 -23.20 -31.31
N VAL A 119 -22.60 -22.27 -30.88
CA VAL A 119 -22.05 -22.22 -29.54
C VAL A 119 -23.04 -21.58 -28.57
N PHE A 120 -23.26 -22.22 -27.44
CA PHE A 120 -24.14 -21.72 -26.38
C PHE A 120 -23.38 -21.65 -25.06
N ARG A 121 -23.39 -20.47 -24.42
CA ARG A 121 -22.80 -20.25 -23.09
C ARG A 121 -23.85 -19.72 -22.13
N ARG A 122 -23.87 -20.27 -20.92
CA ARG A 122 -24.77 -19.82 -19.84
C ARG A 122 -24.07 -18.82 -18.94
N GLY A 123 -24.82 -17.82 -18.51
CA GLY A 123 -24.37 -16.93 -17.45
C GLY A 123 -23.22 -16.01 -17.84
N VAL A 124 -23.13 -15.62 -19.12
CA VAL A 124 -22.16 -14.63 -19.60
C VAL A 124 -22.52 -13.26 -19.01
N GLN A 125 -21.53 -12.53 -18.53
CA GLN A 125 -21.74 -11.19 -17.98
C GLN A 125 -22.03 -10.18 -19.08
N VAL A 126 -23.19 -9.53 -18.97
CA VAL A 126 -23.61 -8.46 -19.89
C VAL A 126 -23.71 -7.16 -19.10
N ILE A 127 -22.99 -6.14 -19.55
CA ILE A 127 -22.87 -4.86 -18.86
C ILE A 127 -23.46 -3.77 -19.75
N GLY A 128 -24.44 -3.06 -19.22
CA GLY A 128 -25.01 -1.86 -19.85
C GLY A 128 -24.20 -0.64 -19.48
N ILE A 129 -23.74 0.15 -20.47
CA ILE A 129 -22.81 1.28 -20.29
C ILE A 129 -23.21 2.48 -21.16
N TRP A 130 -22.76 3.68 -20.75
CA TRP A 130 -22.68 4.85 -21.62
C TRP A 130 -21.35 4.88 -22.42
N PRO A 131 -21.26 5.68 -23.49
CA PRO A 131 -20.03 5.79 -24.29
C PRO A 131 -18.80 6.22 -23.47
N GLU A 132 -18.99 7.08 -22.46
CA GLU A 132 -17.95 7.63 -21.57
C GLU A 132 -17.25 6.54 -20.74
N TRP A 133 -17.89 5.38 -20.59
CA TRP A 133 -17.37 4.26 -19.84
C TRP A 133 -15.96 3.84 -20.30
N HIS A 134 -15.71 3.83 -21.60
CA HIS A 134 -14.41 3.47 -22.15
C HIS A 134 -13.29 4.38 -21.65
N THR A 135 -13.56 5.68 -21.53
CA THR A 135 -12.61 6.67 -21.01
C THR A 135 -12.46 6.53 -19.49
N ILE A 136 -13.58 6.35 -18.76
CA ILE A 136 -13.57 6.22 -17.29
C ILE A 136 -12.85 4.95 -16.86
N GLU A 137 -13.05 3.83 -17.57
CA GLU A 137 -12.44 2.52 -17.23
C GLU A 137 -11.06 2.33 -17.85
N ASP A 138 -10.61 3.27 -18.71
CA ASP A 138 -9.37 3.16 -19.48
C ASP A 138 -9.28 1.83 -20.24
N ARG A 139 -10.40 1.47 -20.91
CA ARG A 139 -10.50 0.26 -21.73
C ARG A 139 -10.81 0.64 -23.17
N GLN A 140 -9.80 0.59 -24.02
CA GLN A 140 -9.92 0.98 -25.41
C GLN A 140 -10.53 -0.13 -26.27
N VAL A 141 -11.26 0.29 -27.28
CA VAL A 141 -11.76 -0.61 -28.32
C VAL A 141 -10.62 -0.90 -29.29
N MET A 142 -10.20 -2.17 -29.37
CA MET A 142 -9.07 -2.62 -30.18
C MET A 142 -9.45 -2.86 -31.64
N LEU A 143 -10.65 -3.36 -31.88
CA LEU A 143 -11.20 -3.63 -33.21
C LEU A 143 -12.60 -3.01 -33.32
N GLY A 144 -12.95 -2.49 -34.46
CA GLY A 144 -14.26 -1.86 -34.69
C GLY A 144 -14.37 -0.46 -34.13
N ARG A 145 -15.50 -0.15 -33.44
CA ARG A 145 -15.77 1.17 -32.86
C ARG A 145 -16.37 1.09 -31.45
N PRO A 146 -16.15 2.12 -30.60
CA PRO A 146 -16.89 2.29 -29.36
C PRO A 146 -18.38 2.65 -29.64
N PHE A 147 -19.18 2.61 -28.57
CA PHE A 147 -20.52 3.17 -28.64
C PHE A 147 -20.50 4.66 -28.84
N VAL A 148 -21.50 5.14 -29.57
CA VAL A 148 -21.79 6.58 -29.70
C VAL A 148 -23.13 6.87 -29.00
N SER A 149 -23.36 8.15 -28.65
CA SER A 149 -24.58 8.55 -27.93
C SER A 149 -25.86 8.07 -28.59
N ALA A 150 -25.91 8.06 -29.94
CA ALA A 150 -27.06 7.53 -30.71
C ALA A 150 -27.31 6.04 -30.49
N ASP A 151 -26.28 5.21 -30.17
CA ASP A 151 -26.48 3.80 -29.87
C ASP A 151 -27.26 3.62 -28.56
N ASP A 152 -27.01 4.50 -27.58
CA ASP A 152 -27.70 4.48 -26.29
C ASP A 152 -29.09 5.14 -26.38
N GLU A 153 -29.17 6.35 -26.95
CA GLU A 153 -30.45 7.09 -27.06
C GLU A 153 -31.52 6.30 -27.83
N GLU A 154 -31.15 5.62 -28.92
CA GLU A 154 -32.06 4.82 -29.73
C GLU A 154 -32.21 3.37 -29.24
N ALA A 155 -31.58 3.02 -28.11
CA ALA A 155 -31.54 1.66 -27.57
C ALA A 155 -31.15 0.59 -28.63
N ARG A 156 -30.12 0.90 -29.44
CA ARG A 156 -29.70 0.02 -30.55
C ARG A 156 -29.23 -1.34 -30.02
N GLN A 157 -29.55 -2.39 -30.73
CA GLN A 157 -29.10 -3.76 -30.41
C GLN A 157 -27.70 -4.00 -30.97
N VAL A 158 -26.72 -3.32 -30.41
CA VAL A 158 -25.30 -3.47 -30.70
C VAL A 158 -24.55 -3.91 -29.44
N CYS A 159 -23.44 -4.61 -29.61
CA CYS A 159 -22.61 -5.04 -28.51
C CYS A 159 -21.11 -4.94 -28.82
N ILE A 160 -20.31 -4.85 -27.77
CA ILE A 160 -18.85 -4.94 -27.81
C ILE A 160 -18.47 -6.15 -26.92
N VAL A 161 -17.55 -6.97 -27.39
CA VAL A 161 -17.11 -8.19 -26.69
C VAL A 161 -15.67 -8.02 -26.22
N ASN A 162 -15.28 -8.69 -25.13
CA ASN A 162 -13.88 -8.76 -24.74
C ASN A 162 -13.19 -9.97 -25.41
N GLU A 163 -11.86 -10.03 -25.33
CA GLU A 163 -11.06 -11.11 -25.91
C GLU A 163 -11.46 -12.49 -25.35
N THR A 164 -11.74 -12.59 -24.05
CA THR A 164 -12.20 -13.82 -23.41
C THR A 164 -13.55 -14.29 -23.99
N ALA A 165 -14.44 -13.36 -24.30
CA ALA A 165 -15.72 -13.72 -24.94
C ALA A 165 -15.53 -14.22 -26.38
N ILE A 166 -14.51 -13.74 -27.11
CA ILE A 166 -14.15 -14.26 -28.43
C ILE A 166 -13.76 -15.75 -28.32
N GLU A 167 -12.90 -16.07 -27.36
CA GLU A 167 -12.44 -17.45 -27.13
C GLU A 167 -13.58 -18.37 -26.66
N GLU A 168 -14.34 -17.95 -25.65
CA GLU A 168 -15.39 -18.75 -25.05
C GLU A 168 -16.60 -19.00 -26.00
N LEU A 169 -16.89 -18.04 -26.89
CA LEU A 169 -17.98 -18.14 -27.85
C LEU A 169 -17.52 -18.65 -29.24
N GLU A 170 -16.23 -19.01 -29.35
CA GLU A 170 -15.62 -19.52 -30.59
C GLU A 170 -15.87 -18.57 -31.78
N LEU A 171 -15.75 -17.25 -31.54
CA LEU A 171 -15.93 -16.23 -32.56
C LEU A 171 -14.68 -16.13 -33.46
N PRO A 172 -14.80 -15.59 -34.68
CA PRO A 172 -13.65 -15.30 -35.51
C PRO A 172 -12.74 -14.26 -34.85
N ALA A 173 -11.46 -14.21 -35.25
CA ALA A 173 -10.47 -13.23 -34.72
C ALA A 173 -10.92 -11.77 -34.87
N ASP A 174 -11.64 -11.43 -35.91
CA ASP A 174 -12.40 -10.21 -36.05
C ASP A 174 -13.89 -10.54 -36.09
N PRO A 175 -14.62 -10.42 -34.97
CA PRO A 175 -16.04 -10.73 -34.89
C PRO A 175 -16.92 -9.53 -35.28
N THR A 176 -16.35 -8.39 -35.70
CA THR A 176 -17.16 -7.22 -36.07
C THR A 176 -18.06 -7.51 -37.24
N GLY A 177 -19.35 -7.18 -37.10
CA GLY A 177 -20.39 -7.52 -38.10
C GLY A 177 -21.10 -8.85 -37.86
N GLU A 178 -20.58 -9.71 -36.98
CA GLU A 178 -21.27 -10.94 -36.56
C GLU A 178 -22.39 -10.61 -35.55
N PHE A 179 -23.28 -11.61 -35.34
CA PHE A 179 -24.43 -11.45 -34.48
C PHE A 179 -24.39 -12.41 -33.29
N LEU A 180 -24.71 -11.88 -32.11
CA LEU A 180 -24.96 -12.65 -30.90
C LEU A 180 -26.46 -12.68 -30.58
N LEU A 181 -26.92 -13.78 -30.03
CA LEU A 181 -28.24 -13.87 -29.40
C LEU A 181 -28.03 -13.76 -27.87
N ILE A 182 -28.39 -12.61 -27.28
CA ILE A 182 -28.36 -12.36 -25.85
C ILE A 182 -29.79 -12.36 -25.34
N ASN A 183 -30.13 -13.26 -24.44
CA ASN A 183 -31.50 -13.39 -23.93
C ASN A 183 -32.58 -13.42 -25.07
N ARG A 184 -32.33 -14.18 -26.14
CA ARG A 184 -33.17 -14.31 -27.34
C ARG A 184 -33.29 -13.04 -28.21
N ARG A 185 -32.58 -11.97 -27.93
CA ARG A 185 -32.49 -10.77 -28.76
C ARG A 185 -31.21 -10.79 -29.58
N ARG A 186 -31.26 -10.31 -30.82
CA ARG A 186 -30.12 -10.32 -31.73
C ARG A 186 -29.33 -9.03 -31.60
N PHE A 187 -28.03 -9.13 -31.32
CA PHE A 187 -27.11 -8.02 -31.19
C PHE A 187 -26.02 -8.09 -32.25
N LEU A 188 -25.73 -6.97 -32.88
CA LEU A 188 -24.61 -6.83 -33.80
C LEU A 188 -23.34 -6.50 -33.04
N ILE A 189 -22.26 -7.26 -33.26
CA ILE A 189 -20.94 -6.94 -32.68
C ILE A 189 -20.37 -5.77 -33.47
N VAL A 190 -20.10 -4.64 -32.78
CA VAL A 190 -19.57 -3.41 -33.37
C VAL A 190 -18.11 -3.15 -32.98
N GLY A 191 -17.60 -3.88 -31.99
CA GLY A 191 -16.21 -3.73 -31.57
C GLY A 191 -15.75 -4.82 -30.61
N VAL A 192 -14.45 -4.82 -30.36
CA VAL A 192 -13.75 -5.66 -29.41
C VAL A 192 -13.01 -4.77 -28.43
N VAL A 193 -13.19 -4.99 -27.13
CA VAL A 193 -12.54 -4.26 -26.06
C VAL A 193 -11.46 -5.13 -25.41
N GLU A 194 -10.39 -4.48 -24.94
CA GLU A 194 -9.34 -5.12 -24.16
C GLU A 194 -9.89 -5.83 -22.91
N THR A 195 -9.37 -7.02 -22.63
CA THR A 195 -9.69 -7.74 -21.40
C THR A 195 -8.85 -7.16 -20.26
N LYS A 196 -9.49 -6.59 -19.26
CA LYS A 196 -8.80 -6.09 -18.07
C LYS A 196 -8.57 -7.24 -17.10
N GLU A 197 -7.35 -7.41 -16.62
CA GLU A 197 -7.05 -8.39 -15.59
C GLU A 197 -7.92 -8.14 -14.35
N ALA A 198 -8.49 -9.22 -13.82
CA ALA A 198 -9.32 -9.11 -12.62
C ALA A 198 -8.47 -8.60 -11.45
N THR A 199 -8.86 -7.46 -10.89
CA THR A 199 -8.21 -6.93 -9.69
C THR A 199 -8.63 -7.78 -8.47
N ILE A 200 -7.75 -7.85 -7.45
CA ILE A 200 -8.02 -8.59 -6.20
C ILE A 200 -9.32 -8.12 -5.53
N PHE A 201 -9.69 -6.85 -5.75
CA PHE A 201 -10.94 -6.27 -5.23
C PHE A 201 -12.21 -6.74 -5.94
N GLN A 202 -12.10 -7.37 -7.13
CA GLN A 202 -13.24 -7.92 -7.88
C GLN A 202 -13.51 -9.41 -7.60
N GLY A 203 -12.88 -9.99 -6.59
CA GLY A 203 -13.22 -11.33 -6.10
C GLY A 203 -12.36 -12.47 -6.64
N GLY A 204 -11.07 -12.23 -6.91
CA GLY A 204 -10.03 -13.28 -6.89
C GLY A 204 -10.28 -14.56 -7.71
N SER A 205 -10.95 -14.48 -8.85
CA SER A 205 -11.03 -15.57 -9.80
C SER A 205 -9.84 -15.46 -10.76
N ASP A 206 -8.99 -16.47 -10.82
CA ASP A 206 -7.83 -16.56 -11.71
C ASP A 206 -8.19 -16.50 -13.21
N THR A 207 -9.47 -16.39 -13.55
CA THR A 207 -9.98 -16.33 -14.92
C THR A 207 -10.75 -15.04 -15.14
N ASN A 208 -10.29 -14.24 -16.09
CA ASN A 208 -11.03 -13.10 -16.59
C ASN A 208 -12.33 -13.58 -17.25
N PRO A 209 -13.50 -13.18 -16.77
CA PRO A 209 -14.75 -13.67 -17.33
C PRO A 209 -15.00 -13.12 -18.74
N ALA A 210 -15.73 -13.88 -19.54
CA ALA A 210 -16.31 -13.37 -20.77
C ALA A 210 -17.29 -12.22 -20.46
N GLU A 211 -17.06 -11.06 -21.04
CA GLU A 211 -17.86 -9.85 -20.87
C GLU A 211 -18.41 -9.38 -22.21
N ILE A 212 -19.65 -8.96 -22.19
CA ILE A 212 -20.32 -8.34 -23.33
C ILE A 212 -20.86 -6.99 -22.87
N LEU A 213 -20.44 -5.93 -23.53
CA LEU A 213 -20.94 -4.59 -23.29
C LEU A 213 -22.11 -4.30 -24.23
N ILE A 214 -23.14 -3.63 -23.73
CA ILE A 214 -24.30 -3.16 -24.53
C ILE A 214 -24.62 -1.73 -24.11
N PRO A 215 -25.31 -0.90 -24.94
CA PRO A 215 -25.79 0.39 -24.52
C PRO A 215 -26.69 0.31 -23.28
N HIS A 216 -26.55 1.24 -22.35
CA HIS A 216 -27.28 1.21 -21.07
C HIS A 216 -28.81 1.25 -21.28
N GLN A 217 -29.28 2.06 -22.22
CA GLN A 217 -30.71 2.11 -22.53
C GLN A 217 -31.23 0.78 -23.09
N THR A 218 -30.40 0.08 -23.87
CA THR A 218 -30.74 -1.27 -24.36
C THR A 218 -30.84 -2.25 -23.20
N ALA A 219 -29.88 -2.19 -22.25
CA ALA A 219 -29.94 -3.01 -21.02
C ALA A 219 -31.22 -2.72 -20.21
N TYR A 220 -31.58 -1.44 -20.05
CA TYR A 220 -32.78 -1.02 -19.37
C TYR A 220 -34.06 -1.56 -20.04
N THR A 221 -34.12 -1.56 -21.38
CA THR A 221 -35.27 -2.17 -22.11
C THR A 221 -35.35 -3.69 -21.96
N MET A 222 -34.22 -4.35 -21.67
CA MET A 222 -34.17 -5.78 -21.38
C MET A 222 -34.69 -6.09 -19.99
N ASN A 223 -34.29 -5.31 -19.02
CA ASN A 223 -34.76 -5.40 -17.64
C ASN A 223 -34.67 -4.06 -16.88
N PRO A 224 -35.79 -3.36 -16.72
CA PRO A 224 -35.83 -2.06 -16.01
C PRO A 224 -35.58 -2.17 -14.50
N TYR A 225 -35.52 -3.37 -13.96
CA TYR A 225 -35.30 -3.62 -12.53
C TYR A 225 -33.86 -3.94 -12.17
N ASP A 226 -32.92 -3.81 -13.11
CA ASP A 226 -31.51 -4.03 -12.83
C ASP A 226 -30.95 -2.98 -11.87
N TRP A 227 -29.97 -3.42 -11.11
CA TRP A 227 -29.26 -2.54 -10.18
C TRP A 227 -28.32 -1.63 -10.95
N ILE A 228 -28.46 -0.33 -10.74
CA ILE A 228 -27.60 0.68 -11.38
C ILE A 228 -26.53 1.09 -10.38
N THR A 229 -25.28 1.06 -10.81
CA THR A 229 -24.15 1.71 -10.16
C THR A 229 -23.67 2.86 -11.04
N ILE A 230 -23.46 4.04 -10.48
CA ILE A 230 -22.90 5.16 -11.22
C ILE A 230 -21.41 5.21 -10.93
N THR A 231 -20.61 5.14 -11.98
CA THR A 231 -19.15 5.39 -11.91
C THR A 231 -18.89 6.78 -12.48
N ALA A 232 -18.38 7.67 -11.66
CA ALA A 232 -18.06 9.04 -12.04
C ALA A 232 -16.55 9.28 -11.96
N GLN A 233 -16.04 10.15 -12.84
CA GLN A 233 -14.66 10.60 -12.86
C GLN A 233 -14.58 12.03 -12.36
N LEU A 234 -13.71 12.27 -11.36
CA LEU A 234 -13.43 13.59 -10.82
C LEU A 234 -12.58 14.41 -11.81
N ARG A 235 -12.77 15.73 -11.84
CA ARG A 235 -11.86 16.66 -12.52
C ARG A 235 -10.48 16.64 -11.89
N SER A 236 -10.42 16.58 -10.55
CA SER A 236 -9.19 16.51 -9.78
C SER A 236 -9.35 15.60 -8.57
N THR A 237 -8.31 14.87 -8.19
CA THR A 237 -8.27 14.06 -6.96
C THR A 237 -8.48 14.91 -5.69
N ASN A 238 -8.09 16.20 -5.72
CA ASN A 238 -8.26 17.13 -4.60
C ASN A 238 -9.72 17.52 -4.36
N GLU A 239 -10.59 17.35 -5.34
CA GLU A 239 -12.02 17.71 -5.29
C GLU A 239 -12.90 16.54 -4.79
N ALA A 240 -12.31 15.48 -4.30
CA ALA A 240 -13.01 14.25 -3.91
C ALA A 240 -14.11 14.48 -2.84
N GLU A 241 -13.83 15.27 -1.80
CA GLU A 241 -14.82 15.59 -0.77
C GLU A 241 -15.88 16.58 -1.26
N GLU A 242 -15.50 17.50 -2.14
CA GLU A 242 -16.43 18.42 -2.78
C GLU A 242 -17.39 17.67 -3.71
N ALA A 243 -16.88 16.81 -4.57
CA ALA A 243 -17.68 15.96 -5.44
C ALA A 243 -18.67 15.12 -4.64
N ARG A 244 -18.23 14.52 -3.53
CA ARG A 244 -19.08 13.75 -2.64
C ARG A 244 -20.20 14.62 -2.05
N ALA A 245 -19.87 15.84 -1.61
CA ALA A 245 -20.87 16.77 -1.06
C ALA A 245 -21.88 17.19 -2.13
N GLN A 246 -21.43 17.49 -3.34
CA GLN A 246 -22.29 17.85 -4.48
C GLN A 246 -23.20 16.69 -4.88
N ILE A 247 -22.68 15.49 -5.09
CA ILE A 247 -23.48 14.29 -5.40
C ILE A 247 -24.50 14.03 -4.30
N ARG A 248 -24.07 14.10 -3.04
CA ARG A 248 -24.96 13.92 -1.89
C ARG A 248 -26.10 14.94 -1.89
N HIS A 249 -25.78 16.19 -2.13
CA HIS A 249 -26.78 17.26 -2.19
C HIS A 249 -27.80 17.01 -3.30
N VAL A 250 -27.34 16.71 -4.52
CA VAL A 250 -28.20 16.42 -5.67
C VAL A 250 -29.17 15.26 -5.37
N LEU A 251 -28.63 14.13 -4.90
CA LEU A 251 -29.45 12.94 -4.64
C LEU A 251 -30.42 13.15 -3.46
N ARG A 252 -30.00 13.82 -2.37
CA ARG A 252 -30.88 14.14 -1.25
C ARG A 252 -32.02 15.05 -1.67
N THR A 253 -31.72 16.09 -2.46
CA THR A 253 -32.72 17.03 -2.96
C THR A 253 -33.71 16.31 -3.88
N HIS A 254 -33.22 15.50 -4.81
CA HIS A 254 -34.07 14.74 -5.72
C HIS A 254 -34.99 13.74 -4.98
N ARG A 255 -34.46 13.03 -3.99
CA ARG A 255 -35.19 12.05 -3.19
C ARG A 255 -36.05 12.66 -2.09
N GLY A 256 -36.02 13.98 -1.91
CA GLY A 256 -36.79 14.69 -0.87
C GLY A 256 -36.40 14.33 0.57
N LEU A 257 -35.12 13.97 0.78
CA LEU A 257 -34.60 13.58 2.08
C LEU A 257 -34.42 14.84 2.97
N GLY A 258 -35.01 14.86 4.14
CA GLY A 258 -34.83 15.91 5.14
C GLY A 258 -33.44 15.89 5.79
N PRO A 259 -33.08 16.94 6.57
CA PRO A 259 -31.72 17.03 7.16
C PRO A 259 -31.36 15.82 8.02
N ASP A 260 -32.30 15.25 8.76
CA ASP A 260 -32.11 14.15 9.70
C ASP A 260 -32.34 12.76 9.06
N ASP A 261 -32.86 12.72 7.84
CA ASP A 261 -33.12 11.45 7.16
C ASP A 261 -31.79 10.77 6.74
N PRO A 262 -31.65 9.44 6.90
CA PRO A 262 -30.50 8.72 6.48
C PRO A 262 -30.41 8.65 4.95
N ASP A 263 -29.18 8.67 4.41
CA ASP A 263 -28.97 8.57 2.98
C ASP A 263 -29.36 7.18 2.45
N THR A 264 -30.16 7.13 1.41
CA THR A 264 -30.62 5.91 0.72
C THR A 264 -29.71 5.51 -0.43
N PHE A 265 -28.48 5.98 -0.39
CA PHE A 265 -27.40 5.70 -1.34
C PHE A 265 -26.06 5.74 -0.62
N ARG A 266 -25.05 5.17 -1.23
CA ARG A 266 -23.65 5.28 -0.80
C ARG A 266 -22.80 5.93 -1.88
N ILE A 267 -21.85 6.74 -1.45
CA ILE A 267 -20.88 7.40 -2.29
C ILE A 267 -19.51 7.00 -1.75
N GLU A 268 -18.77 6.23 -2.52
CA GLU A 268 -17.42 5.80 -2.18
C GLU A 268 -16.43 6.48 -3.12
N VAL A 269 -15.50 7.19 -2.51
CA VAL A 269 -14.39 7.84 -3.20
C VAL A 269 -13.15 6.99 -2.99
N LEU A 270 -12.52 6.57 -4.07
CA LEU A 270 -11.37 5.67 -4.01
C LEU A 270 -10.21 6.27 -3.19
N GLN A 271 -10.03 7.60 -3.25
CA GLN A 271 -9.01 8.32 -2.49
C GLN A 271 -9.12 8.05 -0.98
N ARG A 272 -10.31 7.88 -0.42
CA ARG A 272 -10.50 7.58 1.02
C ARG A 272 -9.88 6.26 1.45
N PHE A 273 -9.92 5.24 0.60
CA PHE A 273 -9.27 3.97 0.89
C PHE A 273 -7.75 4.13 0.98
N ILE A 274 -7.18 4.93 0.08
CA ILE A 274 -5.75 5.26 0.11
C ILE A 274 -5.40 5.98 1.41
N ASP A 275 -6.20 6.96 1.84
CA ASP A 275 -5.97 7.72 3.06
C ASP A 275 -6.13 6.84 4.32
N GLN A 276 -7.14 5.99 4.36
CA GLN A 276 -7.32 5.02 5.45
C GLN A 276 -6.15 4.03 5.51
N PHE A 277 -5.70 3.53 4.37
CA PHE A 277 -4.53 2.66 4.29
C PHE A 277 -3.26 3.37 4.79
N ASN A 278 -3.02 4.61 4.38
CA ASN A 278 -1.89 5.41 4.84
C ASN A 278 -1.92 5.62 6.37
N ASN A 279 -3.10 5.90 6.93
CA ASN A 279 -3.28 6.07 8.38
C ASN A 279 -3.02 4.75 9.13
N LEU A 280 -3.51 3.64 8.61
CA LEU A 280 -3.27 2.31 9.18
C LEU A 280 -1.77 1.96 9.13
N ALA A 281 -1.11 2.18 7.98
CA ALA A 281 0.32 1.95 7.81
C ALA A 281 1.16 2.81 8.77
N ALA A 282 0.78 4.08 8.97
CA ALA A 282 1.41 4.96 9.95
C ALA A 282 1.24 4.42 11.38
N GLY A 283 0.06 3.93 11.74
CA GLY A 283 -0.20 3.28 13.03
C GLY A 283 0.67 2.05 13.27
N ILE A 284 0.76 1.15 12.28
CA ILE A 284 1.61 -0.06 12.35
C ILE A 284 3.08 0.35 12.49
N THR A 285 3.52 1.36 11.74
CA THR A 285 4.91 1.86 11.83
C THR A 285 5.22 2.43 13.22
N ALA A 286 4.28 3.16 13.83
CA ALA A 286 4.44 3.70 15.18
C ALA A 286 4.56 2.58 16.24
N VAL A 287 3.71 1.55 16.16
CA VAL A 287 3.78 0.38 17.07
C VAL A 287 5.09 -0.37 16.87
N ALA A 288 5.50 -0.63 15.63
CA ALA A 288 6.79 -1.25 15.34
C ALA A 288 7.95 -0.43 15.90
N GLY A 289 7.92 0.90 15.74
CA GLY A 289 8.90 1.82 16.32
C GLY A 289 8.98 1.73 17.84
N ALA A 290 7.85 1.62 18.52
CA ALA A 290 7.80 1.45 19.98
C ALA A 290 8.46 0.12 20.42
N VAL A 291 8.13 -0.99 19.77
CA VAL A 291 8.72 -2.32 20.05
C VAL A 291 10.23 -2.30 19.83
N VAL A 292 10.67 -1.68 18.75
CA VAL A 292 12.11 -1.54 18.45
C VAL A 292 12.81 -0.66 19.48
N SER A 293 12.19 0.44 19.92
CA SER A 293 12.75 1.29 20.97
C SER A 293 13.01 0.50 22.25
N ILE A 294 12.08 -0.38 22.64
CA ILE A 294 12.26 -1.29 23.78
C ILE A 294 13.44 -2.25 23.54
N SER A 295 13.53 -2.85 22.36
CA SER A 295 14.63 -3.75 22.00
C SER A 295 15.98 -3.05 22.03
N LEU A 296 16.06 -1.80 21.57
CA LEU A 296 17.26 -0.98 21.61
C LEU A 296 17.64 -0.58 23.02
N LEU A 297 16.68 -0.30 23.92
CA LEU A 297 16.94 -0.05 25.32
C LEU A 297 17.55 -1.28 25.99
N VAL A 298 16.99 -2.47 25.78
CA VAL A 298 17.51 -3.74 26.31
C VAL A 298 18.93 -4.01 25.77
N GLY A 299 19.13 -3.85 24.46
CA GLY A 299 20.44 -3.98 23.80
C GLY A 299 21.44 -2.97 24.32
N GLY A 300 21.02 -1.71 24.53
CA GLY A 300 21.85 -0.64 25.12
C GLY A 300 22.29 -0.92 26.55
N ILE A 301 21.39 -1.43 27.41
CA ILE A 301 21.74 -1.88 28.77
C ILE A 301 22.74 -3.03 28.69
N GLY A 302 22.57 -3.96 27.76
CA GLY A 302 23.53 -5.03 27.51
C GLY A 302 24.93 -4.51 27.18
N ILE A 303 25.01 -3.51 26.29
CA ILE A 303 26.27 -2.82 25.94
C ILE A 303 26.87 -2.13 27.16
N MET A 304 26.09 -1.38 27.94
CA MET A 304 26.54 -0.71 29.13
C MET A 304 27.15 -1.71 30.12
N ASN A 305 26.50 -2.82 30.38
CA ASN A 305 26.98 -3.86 31.32
C ASN A 305 28.31 -4.47 30.85
N ILE A 306 28.42 -4.79 29.56
CA ILE A 306 29.67 -5.39 29.04
C ILE A 306 30.80 -4.38 29.01
N MET A 307 30.52 -3.11 28.68
CA MET A 307 31.51 -2.07 28.76
C MET A 307 32.00 -1.84 30.19
N LEU A 308 31.11 -1.94 31.21
CA LEU A 308 31.50 -1.88 32.62
C LEU A 308 32.45 -3.03 33.00
N VAL A 309 32.15 -4.25 32.54
CA VAL A 309 33.03 -5.42 32.74
C VAL A 309 34.36 -5.21 32.02
N SER A 310 34.35 -4.72 30.78
CA SER A 310 35.57 -4.45 30.03
C SER A 310 36.45 -3.38 30.72
N VAL A 311 35.85 -2.34 31.28
CA VAL A 311 36.57 -1.34 32.05
C VAL A 311 37.21 -1.97 33.30
N SER A 312 36.52 -2.86 34.03
CA SER A 312 37.07 -3.53 35.21
C SER A 312 38.20 -4.49 34.85
N GLU A 313 38.06 -5.28 33.77
CA GLU A 313 39.11 -6.18 33.27
C GLU A 313 40.40 -5.41 32.84
N ARG A 314 40.25 -4.16 32.35
CA ARG A 314 41.35 -3.31 31.90
C ARG A 314 41.76 -2.21 32.86
N THR A 315 41.35 -2.32 34.12
CA THR A 315 41.62 -1.25 35.13
C THR A 315 43.11 -0.93 35.24
N ARG A 316 44.00 -1.95 35.27
CA ARG A 316 45.45 -1.78 35.34
C ARG A 316 46.03 -1.12 34.09
N GLU A 317 45.55 -1.45 32.91
CA GLU A 317 45.97 -0.83 31.65
C GLU A 317 45.57 0.65 31.59
N ILE A 318 44.33 0.99 32.01
CA ILE A 318 43.86 2.36 32.12
C ILE A 318 44.70 3.16 33.12
N GLY A 319 45.00 2.56 34.28
CA GLY A 319 45.86 3.14 35.31
C GLY A 319 47.26 3.45 34.78
N LEU A 320 47.88 2.53 34.02
CA LEU A 320 49.18 2.72 33.41
C LEU A 320 49.18 3.88 32.41
N ARG A 321 48.19 3.94 31.52
CA ARG A 321 48.05 5.05 30.55
C ARG A 321 47.94 6.39 31.24
N LYS A 322 47.17 6.49 32.33
CA LYS A 322 47.00 7.71 33.11
C LYS A 322 48.27 8.08 33.87
N ALA A 323 49.01 7.10 34.40
CA ALA A 323 50.27 7.31 35.07
C ALA A 323 51.35 7.88 34.13
N VAL A 324 51.32 7.51 32.82
CA VAL A 324 52.20 8.05 31.76
C VAL A 324 51.69 9.38 31.20
N GLY A 325 50.56 9.92 31.72
CA GLY A 325 50.09 11.28 31.40
C GLY A 325 48.90 11.37 30.43
N ALA A 326 48.19 10.26 30.20
CA ALA A 326 46.98 10.31 29.36
C ALA A 326 45.87 11.15 30.03
N ARG A 327 45.36 12.13 29.29
CA ARG A 327 44.26 13.01 29.78
C ARG A 327 42.96 12.18 29.92
N PRO A 328 42.10 12.47 30.92
CA PRO A 328 40.83 11.77 31.12
C PRO A 328 39.93 11.76 29.87
N GLY A 329 39.94 12.87 29.08
CA GLY A 329 39.18 12.96 27.84
C GLY A 329 39.62 11.98 26.75
N VAL A 330 40.90 11.59 26.73
CA VAL A 330 41.39 10.61 25.75
C VAL A 330 40.86 9.21 26.09
N ILE A 331 40.83 8.85 27.39
CA ILE A 331 40.28 7.59 27.87
C ILE A 331 38.76 7.55 27.59
N LEU A 332 38.05 8.65 27.89
CA LEU A 332 36.61 8.76 27.62
C LEU A 332 36.30 8.56 26.15
N THR A 333 36.99 9.29 25.25
CA THR A 333 36.79 9.17 23.79
C THR A 333 37.09 7.76 23.30
N GLN A 334 38.12 7.11 23.82
CA GLN A 334 38.47 5.76 23.44
C GLN A 334 37.35 4.76 23.73
N PHE A 335 36.83 4.72 24.97
CA PHE A 335 35.74 3.82 25.34
C PHE A 335 34.39 4.16 24.66
N LEU A 336 34.15 5.47 24.46
CA LEU A 336 32.95 5.91 23.73
C LEU A 336 32.99 5.49 22.27
N VAL A 337 34.12 5.64 21.58
CA VAL A 337 34.30 5.19 20.19
C VAL A 337 34.17 3.67 20.12
N GLU A 338 34.69 2.93 21.09
CA GLU A 338 34.55 1.47 21.16
C GLU A 338 33.07 1.06 21.19
N ALA A 339 32.26 1.71 22.05
CA ALA A 339 30.82 1.47 22.14
C ALA A 339 30.09 1.83 20.83
N VAL A 340 30.40 2.98 20.23
CA VAL A 340 29.79 3.43 18.97
C VAL A 340 30.16 2.49 17.82
N VAL A 341 31.40 2.07 17.72
CA VAL A 341 31.85 1.10 16.68
C VAL A 341 31.10 -0.23 16.82
N LEU A 342 30.97 -0.74 18.05
CA LEU A 342 30.22 -1.98 18.30
C LEU A 342 28.76 -1.86 17.86
N CYS A 343 28.10 -0.75 18.21
CA CYS A 343 26.72 -0.48 17.83
C CYS A 343 26.56 -0.31 16.31
N THR A 344 27.51 0.39 15.67
CA THR A 344 27.48 0.61 14.22
C THR A 344 27.68 -0.69 13.45
N VAL A 345 28.57 -1.56 13.89
CA VAL A 345 28.76 -2.90 13.32
C VAL A 345 27.49 -3.74 13.50
N GLY A 346 26.88 -3.72 14.70
CA GLY A 346 25.59 -4.34 14.93
C GLY A 346 24.49 -3.83 14.02
N GLY A 347 24.43 -2.50 13.83
CA GLY A 347 23.49 -1.85 12.90
C GLY A 347 23.71 -2.26 11.45
N LEU A 348 24.97 -2.37 10.99
CA LEU A 348 25.30 -2.86 9.63
C LEU A 348 24.85 -4.32 9.42
N ILE A 349 25.10 -5.17 10.41
CA ILE A 349 24.64 -6.57 10.34
C ILE A 349 23.11 -6.62 10.34
N GLY A 350 22.47 -5.83 11.20
CA GLY A 350 21.00 -5.71 11.23
C GLY A 350 20.41 -5.23 9.89
N LEU A 351 21.05 -4.25 9.25
CA LEU A 351 20.68 -3.77 7.92
C LEU A 351 20.82 -4.87 6.86
N ALA A 352 21.92 -5.63 6.89
CA ALA A 352 22.16 -6.74 5.96
C ALA A 352 21.10 -7.85 6.13
N ILE A 353 20.75 -8.20 7.37
CA ILE A 353 19.68 -9.15 7.68
C ILE A 353 18.32 -8.60 7.23
N GLY A 354 18.01 -7.33 7.54
CA GLY A 354 16.78 -6.67 7.11
C GLY A 354 16.64 -6.64 5.58
N GLN A 355 17.74 -6.38 4.87
CA GLN A 355 17.78 -6.48 3.41
C GLN A 355 17.53 -7.91 2.94
N GLY A 356 18.14 -8.90 3.57
CA GLY A 356 17.90 -10.32 3.26
C GLY A 356 16.43 -10.71 3.44
N ILE A 357 15.80 -10.28 4.53
CA ILE A 357 14.36 -10.47 4.78
C ILE A 357 13.54 -9.79 3.69
N THR A 358 13.86 -8.54 3.33
CA THR A 358 13.16 -7.79 2.28
C THR A 358 13.23 -8.50 0.93
N VAL A 359 14.40 -9.02 0.56
CA VAL A 359 14.56 -9.82 -0.66
C VAL A 359 13.76 -11.12 -0.58
N GLY A 360 13.77 -11.78 0.58
CA GLY A 360 12.95 -12.98 0.80
C GLY A 360 11.46 -12.71 0.65
N LEU A 361 10.97 -11.60 1.17
CA LEU A 361 9.55 -11.20 1.07
C LEU A 361 9.10 -11.01 -0.39
N ARG A 362 9.98 -10.51 -1.27
CA ARG A 362 9.67 -10.34 -2.71
C ARG A 362 9.46 -11.66 -3.44
N HIS A 363 10.01 -12.76 -2.94
CA HIS A 363 9.98 -14.07 -3.58
C HIS A 363 8.88 -14.97 -3.04
N ILE A 364 8.03 -14.49 -2.11
CA ILE A 364 6.90 -15.27 -1.60
C ILE A 364 5.81 -15.28 -2.67
N PRO A 365 5.47 -16.45 -3.24
CA PRO A 365 4.37 -16.57 -4.20
C PRO A 365 3.06 -16.07 -3.56
N GLN A 366 2.23 -15.38 -4.32
CA GLN A 366 0.93 -14.83 -3.91
C GLN A 366 0.98 -13.64 -2.92
N MET A 367 2.17 -13.18 -2.50
CA MET A 367 2.27 -11.92 -1.76
C MET A 367 2.71 -10.79 -2.69
N PRO A 368 1.90 -9.73 -2.83
CA PRO A 368 2.19 -8.63 -3.73
C PRO A 368 3.22 -7.65 -3.15
N LEU A 369 4.41 -8.14 -2.80
CA LEU A 369 5.48 -7.36 -2.16
C LEU A 369 6.68 -7.08 -3.10
N GLU A 370 6.49 -7.23 -4.40
CA GLU A 370 7.54 -6.95 -5.40
C GLU A 370 8.11 -5.54 -5.28
N GLY A 371 7.28 -4.56 -4.92
CA GLY A 371 7.66 -3.17 -4.67
C GLY A 371 8.37 -2.91 -3.34
N ALA A 372 8.57 -3.93 -2.48
CA ALA A 372 9.25 -3.76 -1.20
C ALA A 372 10.68 -3.26 -1.41
N SER A 373 11.01 -2.09 -0.93
CA SER A 373 12.33 -1.47 -1.04
C SER A 373 12.69 -0.76 0.25
N ILE A 374 13.98 -0.70 0.55
CA ILE A 374 14.48 0.04 1.71
C ILE A 374 14.77 1.47 1.26
N PRO A 375 14.03 2.47 1.73
CA PRO A 375 14.28 3.86 1.39
C PRO A 375 15.59 4.35 2.04
N ALA A 376 16.32 5.22 1.34
CA ALA A 376 17.62 5.73 1.83
C ALA A 376 17.54 6.41 3.21
N TRP A 377 16.42 7.07 3.51
CA TRP A 377 16.21 7.69 4.82
C TRP A 377 16.15 6.65 5.97
N ALA A 378 15.60 5.43 5.72
CA ALA A 378 15.54 4.37 6.72
C ALA A 378 16.93 3.81 7.03
N VAL A 379 17.80 3.72 6.02
CA VAL A 379 19.23 3.37 6.21
C VAL A 379 19.91 4.41 7.06
N ALA A 380 19.79 5.70 6.72
CA ALA A 380 20.39 6.80 7.47
C ALA A 380 19.88 6.84 8.92
N LEU A 381 18.56 6.66 9.12
CA LEU A 381 17.96 6.61 10.44
C LEU A 381 18.49 5.45 11.27
N SER A 382 18.65 4.27 10.70
CA SER A 382 19.20 3.08 11.37
C SER A 382 20.62 3.31 11.85
N PHE A 383 21.46 4.00 11.04
CA PHE A 383 22.79 4.40 11.44
C PHE A 383 22.78 5.44 12.56
N ALA A 384 21.95 6.45 12.46
CA ALA A 384 21.83 7.49 13.49
C ALA A 384 21.38 6.90 14.82
N PHE A 385 20.39 5.97 14.77
CA PHE A 385 19.90 5.30 15.97
C PHE A 385 20.93 4.37 16.60
N SER A 386 21.59 3.51 15.84
CA SER A 386 22.60 2.59 16.37
C SER A 386 23.78 3.35 16.98
N SER A 387 24.24 4.41 16.31
CA SER A 387 25.31 5.27 16.86
C SER A 387 24.84 6.01 18.11
N GLY A 388 23.60 6.53 18.12
CA GLY A 388 23.00 7.19 19.28
C GLY A 388 22.93 6.29 20.52
N VAL A 389 22.51 5.04 20.33
CA VAL A 389 22.50 4.01 21.40
C VAL A 389 23.93 3.80 21.94
N GLY A 390 24.91 3.69 21.05
CA GLY A 390 26.32 3.55 21.43
C GLY A 390 26.82 4.73 22.26
N VAL A 391 26.43 5.96 21.91
CA VAL A 391 26.79 7.17 22.68
C VAL A 391 26.10 7.19 24.03
N ILE A 392 24.78 6.99 24.06
CA ILE A 392 23.99 7.09 25.32
C ILE A 392 24.42 6.05 26.32
N PHE A 393 24.47 4.78 25.93
CA PHE A 393 24.78 3.67 26.84
C PHE A 393 26.29 3.47 27.05
N GLY A 394 27.14 3.90 26.13
CA GLY A 394 28.60 3.89 26.27
C GLY A 394 29.12 5.03 27.14
N MET A 395 28.36 6.14 27.31
CA MET A 395 28.81 7.31 28.07
C MET A 395 29.08 7.00 29.51
N PHE A 396 28.22 6.28 30.22
CA PHE A 396 28.37 5.95 31.62
C PHE A 396 29.65 5.12 31.90
N PRO A 397 29.93 3.99 31.26
CA PRO A 397 31.18 3.24 31.44
C PRO A 397 32.40 4.02 31.02
N ALA A 398 32.34 4.85 29.97
CA ALA A 398 33.43 5.67 29.49
C ALA A 398 33.80 6.75 30.54
N ILE A 399 32.83 7.39 31.20
CA ILE A 399 33.05 8.33 32.29
C ILE A 399 33.69 7.61 33.48
N LYS A 400 33.22 6.42 33.84
CA LYS A 400 33.78 5.61 34.92
C LYS A 400 35.26 5.29 34.66
N ALA A 401 35.60 4.85 33.44
CA ALA A 401 36.99 4.62 33.03
C ALA A 401 37.86 5.90 33.10
N ALA A 402 37.32 7.01 32.61
CA ALA A 402 38.02 8.29 32.62
C ALA A 402 38.29 8.86 34.03
N ARG A 403 37.47 8.49 35.03
CA ARG A 403 37.60 8.96 36.42
C ARG A 403 38.41 8.01 37.33
N LEU A 404 38.89 6.87 36.85
CA LEU A 404 39.73 5.95 37.65
C LEU A 404 40.98 6.66 38.15
N ASN A 405 41.30 6.46 39.46
CA ASN A 405 42.53 6.95 40.05
C ASN A 405 43.71 6.05 39.63
N PRO A 406 44.80 6.58 39.05
CA PRO A 406 45.95 5.76 38.63
C PRO A 406 46.55 4.92 39.75
N ILE A 407 46.59 5.45 40.98
CA ILE A 407 47.19 4.75 42.12
C ILE A 407 46.35 3.53 42.51
N ASP A 408 45.02 3.70 42.61
CA ASP A 408 44.10 2.63 42.96
C ASP A 408 44.03 1.57 41.86
N ALA A 409 44.06 2.02 40.58
CA ALA A 409 44.04 1.14 39.41
C ALA A 409 45.26 0.24 39.27
N LEU A 410 46.45 0.71 39.70
CA LEU A 410 47.69 -0.09 39.71
C LEU A 410 47.82 -1.00 40.91
N ARG A 411 47.05 -0.76 42.00
CA ARG A 411 47.05 -1.54 43.24
C ARG A 411 46.03 -2.69 43.23
N HIS A 412 45.13 -2.71 42.21
CA HIS A 412 44.16 -3.77 42.01
C HIS A 412 44.87 -5.03 41.50
N GLU A 413 44.85 -6.10 42.31
CA GLU A 413 45.22 -7.46 41.93
C GLU A 413 44.15 -8.11 41.05
#